data_292df0dbcfc1aa06aaff26c4864b860c
#
_entry.id   292df0dbcfc1aa06aaff26c4864b860c
#
_cell.length_a   1.000
_cell.length_b   1.000
_cell.length_c   1.000
_cell.angle_alpha   90.00
_cell.angle_beta   90.00
_cell.angle_gamma   90.00
#
_symmetry.space_group_name_H-M   'P 1'
#
loop_
_entity.id
_entity.type
_entity.pdbx_description
1 polymer ?
#
loop_
_entity_poly.entity_id
_entity_poly.type
_entity_poly.pdbx_seq_one_letter_code
_entity_poly.pdbx_strand_id
1 'polypeptide(L)'
;MKIKLLILGIVLTLSSGCGKSPKEVMQIGQEHLLNEKYDFALESFQIVFEKHPHDPLADSAGYQIARVYLDYLNDYDNGYKTLNSLVNNYPDSDYGIRSREEIRQFPNWLFTTAETKRNAKDINGSIKTLNYLVNKFPSHEIAPKAQYLIGDIYMNDQRNFDLAIDSYRKIINDFPGSKQEPHAQFMIGYIYANILDDSENAQVEYNLFLQKYPDHELTPSVKFELDFIGKDINDIPQLKHITS
;
A
#
# COMPACT_ATOMS: atom_id res chain seq x y z
N MET A 1 17.44 -40.30 -12.39
CA MET A 1 17.55 -39.86 -13.80
C MET A 1 17.30 -38.35 -13.81
N LYS A 2 18.36 -37.57 -13.88
CA LYS A 2 18.31 -36.10 -13.81
C LYS A 2 18.09 -35.53 -15.22
N ILE A 3 16.93 -34.91 -15.47
CA ILE A 3 16.65 -34.23 -16.72
C ILE A 3 17.28 -32.82 -16.59
N LYS A 4 18.35 -32.61 -17.34
CA LYS A 4 18.94 -31.27 -17.55
C LYS A 4 18.05 -30.51 -18.54
N LEU A 5 17.38 -29.47 -18.07
CA LEU A 5 16.72 -28.50 -18.93
C LEU A 5 17.81 -27.69 -19.62
N LEU A 6 17.96 -27.90 -20.92
CA LEU A 6 18.81 -27.11 -21.80
C LEU A 6 18.05 -25.79 -22.07
N ILE A 7 18.50 -24.70 -21.46
CA ILE A 7 18.08 -23.35 -21.86
C ILE A 7 18.78 -23.08 -23.18
N LEU A 8 18.02 -23.17 -24.26
CA LEU A 8 18.46 -22.79 -25.60
C LEU A 8 18.46 -21.25 -25.66
N GLY A 9 19.63 -20.66 -25.42
CA GLY A 9 19.83 -19.24 -25.66
C GLY A 9 19.71 -18.98 -27.17
N ILE A 10 18.66 -18.32 -27.59
CA ILE A 10 18.54 -17.76 -28.94
C ILE A 10 19.51 -16.58 -28.98
N VAL A 11 20.70 -16.86 -29.48
CA VAL A 11 21.64 -15.83 -29.96
C VAL A 11 21.05 -15.26 -31.25
N LEU A 12 20.31 -14.16 -31.12
CA LEU A 12 19.98 -13.36 -32.31
C LEU A 12 21.25 -12.73 -32.84
N THR A 13 21.73 -13.29 -33.95
CA THR A 13 22.81 -12.71 -34.76
C THR A 13 22.44 -11.29 -35.19
N LEU A 14 23.22 -10.34 -34.75
CA LEU A 14 23.18 -8.94 -35.19
C LEU A 14 23.52 -8.91 -36.69
N SER A 15 22.50 -8.90 -37.54
CA SER A 15 22.65 -8.47 -38.93
C SER A 15 22.76 -6.93 -38.92
N SER A 16 23.93 -6.42 -39.23
CA SER A 16 24.22 -5.02 -39.51
C SER A 16 23.33 -4.55 -40.68
N GLY A 17 22.35 -3.71 -40.37
CA GLY A 17 21.50 -3.05 -41.35
C GLY A 17 20.32 -2.36 -40.67
N CYS A 18 20.30 -1.05 -40.62
CA CYS A 18 19.22 -0.13 -40.15
C CYS A 18 18.44 -0.62 -38.94
N GLY A 19 18.97 -0.40 -37.76
CA GLY A 19 18.20 -0.53 -36.53
C GLY A 19 16.97 0.38 -36.59
N LYS A 20 15.84 -0.08 -36.05
CA LYS A 20 14.63 0.74 -35.95
C LYS A 20 14.94 2.06 -35.23
N SER A 21 14.35 3.13 -35.69
CA SER A 21 14.49 4.44 -35.06
C SER A 21 13.86 4.44 -33.65
N PRO A 22 14.30 5.30 -32.72
CA PRO A 22 13.68 5.43 -31.40
C PRO A 22 12.16 5.60 -31.48
N LYS A 23 11.67 6.34 -32.47
CA LYS A 23 10.24 6.55 -32.72
C LYS A 23 9.52 5.23 -33.08
N GLU A 24 10.09 4.41 -33.94
CA GLU A 24 9.51 3.09 -34.30
C GLU A 24 9.53 2.14 -33.10
N VAL A 25 10.59 2.16 -32.29
CA VAL A 25 10.68 1.35 -31.08
C VAL A 25 9.64 1.78 -30.04
N MET A 26 9.43 3.09 -29.85
CA MET A 26 8.35 3.61 -29.01
C MET A 26 6.97 3.13 -29.46
N GLN A 27 6.69 3.16 -30.76
CA GLN A 27 5.42 2.66 -31.31
C GLN A 27 5.22 1.17 -31.04
N ILE A 28 6.26 0.36 -31.21
CA ILE A 28 6.23 -1.08 -30.88
C ILE A 28 5.94 -1.29 -29.38
N GLY A 29 6.57 -0.52 -28.50
CA GLY A 29 6.31 -0.55 -27.07
C GLY A 29 4.85 -0.23 -26.75
N GLN A 30 4.29 0.79 -27.38
CA GLN A 30 2.88 1.16 -27.23
C GLN A 30 1.93 0.06 -27.75
N GLU A 31 2.24 -0.58 -28.88
CA GLU A 31 1.47 -1.73 -29.40
C GLU A 31 1.51 -2.91 -28.43
N HIS A 32 2.67 -3.21 -27.86
CA HIS A 32 2.80 -4.25 -26.84
C HIS A 32 1.98 -3.92 -25.60
N LEU A 33 1.99 -2.68 -25.13
CA LEU A 33 1.21 -2.22 -23.99
C LEU A 33 -0.29 -2.37 -24.22
N LEU A 34 -0.78 -1.96 -25.40
CA LEU A 34 -2.18 -2.11 -25.79
C LEU A 34 -2.63 -3.57 -25.87
N ASN A 35 -1.70 -4.49 -26.19
CA ASN A 35 -1.94 -5.93 -26.22
C ASN A 35 -1.62 -6.64 -24.89
N GLU A 36 -1.47 -5.90 -23.79
CA GLU A 36 -1.17 -6.40 -22.44
C GLU A 36 0.15 -7.21 -22.34
N LYS A 37 1.05 -7.00 -23.30
CA LYS A 37 2.38 -7.64 -23.35
C LYS A 37 3.40 -6.77 -22.61
N TYR A 38 3.26 -6.67 -21.30
CA TYR A 38 3.99 -5.70 -20.47
C TYR A 38 5.50 -5.87 -20.51
N ASP A 39 6.02 -7.12 -20.49
CA ASP A 39 7.46 -7.37 -20.58
C ASP A 39 8.06 -6.89 -21.90
N PHE A 40 7.39 -7.12 -23.02
CA PHE A 40 7.82 -6.62 -24.34
C PHE A 40 7.68 -5.10 -24.48
N ALA A 41 6.67 -4.52 -23.82
CA ALA A 41 6.53 -3.06 -23.76
C ALA A 41 7.70 -2.44 -22.99
N LEU A 42 8.04 -3.00 -21.82
CA LEU A 42 9.21 -2.58 -21.02
C LEU A 42 10.49 -2.69 -21.81
N GLU A 43 10.76 -3.83 -22.48
CA GLU A 43 11.96 -4.01 -23.29
C GLU A 43 12.06 -2.92 -24.38
N SER A 44 10.97 -2.64 -25.08
CA SER A 44 10.94 -1.62 -26.12
C SER A 44 11.23 -0.22 -25.57
N PHE A 45 10.56 0.18 -24.49
CA PHE A 45 10.78 1.48 -23.87
C PHE A 45 12.19 1.60 -23.27
N GLN A 46 12.76 0.52 -22.68
CA GLN A 46 14.12 0.50 -22.16
C GLN A 46 15.17 0.70 -23.25
N ILE A 47 14.95 0.15 -24.45
CA ILE A 47 15.83 0.41 -25.60
C ILE A 47 15.93 1.91 -25.88
N VAL A 48 14.83 2.64 -25.88
CA VAL A 48 14.82 4.09 -26.13
C VAL A 48 15.47 4.82 -24.95
N PHE A 49 15.05 4.52 -23.75
CA PHE A 49 15.51 5.22 -22.53
C PHE A 49 17.01 5.04 -22.26
N GLU A 50 17.53 3.81 -22.42
CA GLU A 50 18.91 3.49 -22.04
C GLU A 50 19.90 3.63 -23.19
N LYS A 51 19.51 3.27 -24.42
CA LYS A 51 20.42 3.28 -25.58
C LYS A 51 20.38 4.58 -26.38
N HIS A 52 19.33 5.39 -26.19
CA HIS A 52 19.18 6.67 -26.89
C HIS A 52 18.88 7.82 -25.91
N PRO A 53 19.73 8.02 -24.86
CA PRO A 53 19.42 8.97 -23.77
C PRO A 53 19.34 10.45 -24.21
N HIS A 54 19.85 10.77 -25.41
CA HIS A 54 19.80 12.13 -25.98
C HIS A 54 18.68 12.30 -27.01
N ASP A 55 17.91 11.24 -27.29
CA ASP A 55 16.74 11.34 -28.15
C ASP A 55 15.61 12.10 -27.45
N PRO A 56 14.86 12.98 -28.16
CA PRO A 56 13.70 13.69 -27.56
C PRO A 56 12.62 12.80 -26.98
N LEU A 57 12.61 11.51 -27.27
CA LEU A 57 11.65 10.53 -26.74
C LEU A 57 12.17 9.79 -25.50
N ALA A 58 13.42 10.00 -25.09
CA ALA A 58 14.03 9.23 -24.01
C ALA A 58 13.29 9.44 -22.66
N ASP A 59 13.00 10.67 -22.29
CA ASP A 59 12.26 11.00 -21.06
C ASP A 59 10.83 10.42 -21.08
N SER A 60 10.15 10.53 -22.22
CA SER A 60 8.83 9.90 -22.44
C SER A 60 8.92 8.37 -22.30
N ALA A 61 9.93 7.73 -22.87
CA ALA A 61 10.13 6.29 -22.74
C ALA A 61 10.33 5.87 -21.27
N GLY A 62 11.18 6.58 -20.53
CA GLY A 62 11.36 6.36 -19.10
C GLY A 62 10.07 6.53 -18.30
N TYR A 63 9.25 7.52 -18.66
CA TYR A 63 7.95 7.70 -18.01
C TYR A 63 6.98 6.54 -18.32
N GLN A 64 6.96 6.03 -19.56
CA GLN A 64 6.16 4.84 -19.90
C GLN A 64 6.63 3.60 -19.10
N ILE A 65 7.95 3.40 -18.93
CA ILE A 65 8.48 2.32 -18.07
C ILE A 65 7.91 2.45 -16.65
N ALA A 66 7.98 3.64 -16.04
CA ALA A 66 7.44 3.87 -14.70
C ALA A 66 5.94 3.53 -14.63
N ARG A 67 5.15 3.96 -15.62
CA ARG A 67 3.71 3.67 -15.67
C ARG A 67 3.43 2.18 -15.82
N VAL A 68 4.18 1.45 -16.65
CA VAL A 68 4.02 -0.01 -16.78
C VAL A 68 4.25 -0.71 -15.44
N TYR A 69 5.31 -0.35 -14.72
CA TYR A 69 5.57 -0.92 -13.40
C TYR A 69 4.47 -0.59 -12.39
N LEU A 70 4.03 0.68 -12.34
CA LEU A 70 3.09 1.15 -11.32
C LEU A 70 1.65 0.71 -11.59
N ASP A 71 1.18 0.84 -12.83
CA ASP A 71 -0.23 0.69 -13.14
C ASP A 71 -0.63 -0.74 -13.50
N TYR A 72 0.29 -1.50 -14.11
CA TYR A 72 -0.03 -2.82 -14.62
C TYR A 72 0.65 -3.95 -13.84
N LEU A 73 1.91 -3.76 -13.43
CA LEU A 73 2.66 -4.81 -12.73
C LEU A 73 2.58 -4.70 -11.20
N ASN A 74 2.12 -3.57 -10.66
CA ASN A 74 2.15 -3.26 -9.23
C ASN A 74 3.56 -3.44 -8.62
N ASP A 75 4.59 -3.17 -9.43
CA ASP A 75 5.99 -3.15 -9.01
C ASP A 75 6.39 -1.73 -8.60
N TYR A 76 6.02 -1.40 -7.37
CA TYR A 76 6.21 -0.06 -6.83
C TYR A 76 7.68 0.33 -6.68
N ASP A 77 8.57 -0.63 -6.42
CA ASP A 77 10.00 -0.35 -6.29
C ASP A 77 10.63 0.07 -7.63
N ASN A 78 10.40 -0.70 -8.69
CA ASN A 78 10.92 -0.37 -10.00
C ASN A 78 10.26 0.87 -10.58
N GLY A 79 8.95 1.06 -10.37
CA GLY A 79 8.25 2.26 -10.78
C GLY A 79 8.80 3.52 -10.09
N TYR A 80 8.92 3.51 -8.76
CA TYR A 80 9.48 4.62 -7.98
C TYR A 80 10.95 4.90 -8.34
N LYS A 81 11.76 3.86 -8.54
CA LYS A 81 13.15 3.99 -8.99
C LYS A 81 13.24 4.64 -10.37
N THR A 82 12.37 4.26 -11.29
CA THR A 82 12.35 4.83 -12.65
C THR A 82 11.94 6.31 -12.63
N LEU A 83 10.95 6.69 -11.83
CA LEU A 83 10.60 8.11 -11.63
C LEU A 83 11.78 8.92 -11.08
N ASN A 84 12.53 8.38 -10.10
CA ASN A 84 13.73 9.04 -9.59
C ASN A 84 14.83 9.17 -10.67
N SER A 85 15.01 8.15 -11.53
CA SER A 85 15.95 8.23 -12.66
C SER A 85 15.56 9.33 -13.64
N LEU A 86 14.27 9.53 -13.90
CA LEU A 86 13.78 10.64 -14.74
C LEU A 86 14.12 12.00 -14.14
N VAL A 87 13.86 12.19 -12.85
CA VAL A 87 14.19 13.46 -12.17
C VAL A 87 15.68 13.76 -12.21
N ASN A 88 16.55 12.72 -12.12
CA ASN A 88 17.98 12.90 -12.13
C ASN A 88 18.56 13.13 -13.52
N ASN A 89 18.05 12.41 -14.54
CA ASN A 89 18.62 12.44 -15.88
C ASN A 89 17.99 13.51 -16.78
N TYR A 90 16.73 13.90 -16.50
CA TYR A 90 15.94 14.83 -17.30
C TYR A 90 15.21 15.86 -16.40
N PRO A 91 15.94 16.60 -15.53
CA PRO A 91 15.32 17.41 -14.47
C PRO A 91 14.40 18.54 -14.99
N ASP A 92 14.68 19.04 -16.19
CA ASP A 92 13.98 20.18 -16.79
C ASP A 92 12.97 19.75 -17.88
N SER A 93 12.88 18.47 -18.20
CA SER A 93 11.89 17.96 -19.14
C SER A 93 10.49 17.89 -18.51
N ASP A 94 9.46 17.90 -19.35
CA ASP A 94 8.07 17.78 -18.87
C ASP A 94 7.86 16.51 -18.03
N TYR A 95 8.44 15.38 -18.44
CA TYR A 95 8.32 14.12 -17.72
C TYR A 95 9.21 14.07 -16.46
N GLY A 96 10.34 14.76 -16.44
CA GLY A 96 11.15 14.93 -15.23
C GLY A 96 10.45 15.76 -14.17
N ILE A 97 9.85 16.90 -14.57
CA ILE A 97 9.05 17.76 -13.69
C ILE A 97 7.84 17.00 -13.15
N ARG A 98 7.11 16.29 -14.02
CA ARG A 98 5.96 15.47 -13.64
C ARG A 98 6.35 14.34 -12.68
N SER A 99 7.46 13.66 -12.94
CA SER A 99 7.97 12.59 -12.06
C SER A 99 8.33 13.09 -10.67
N ARG A 100 8.88 14.30 -10.56
CA ARG A 100 9.18 14.94 -9.26
C ARG A 100 7.90 15.16 -8.45
N GLU A 101 6.84 15.61 -9.09
CA GLU A 101 5.55 15.78 -8.41
C GLU A 101 4.94 14.43 -8.01
N GLU A 102 4.99 13.43 -8.89
CA GLU A 102 4.50 12.08 -8.58
C GLU A 102 5.27 11.44 -7.42
N ILE A 103 6.60 11.61 -7.37
CA ILE A 103 7.42 11.15 -6.23
C ILE A 103 6.97 11.81 -4.92
N ARG A 104 6.71 13.11 -4.93
CA ARG A 104 6.24 13.83 -3.75
C ARG A 104 4.89 13.30 -3.25
N GLN A 105 4.00 12.97 -4.16
CA GLN A 105 2.66 12.46 -3.86
C GLN A 105 2.60 10.93 -3.73
N PHE A 106 3.73 10.24 -3.92
CA PHE A 106 3.74 8.79 -4.03
C PHE A 106 3.15 8.05 -2.83
N PRO A 107 3.42 8.44 -1.56
CA PRO A 107 2.79 7.81 -0.40
C PRO A 107 1.26 7.98 -0.39
N ASN A 108 0.76 9.16 -0.74
CA ASN A 108 -0.68 9.41 -0.82
C ASN A 108 -1.33 8.63 -1.97
N TRP A 109 -0.65 8.55 -3.11
CA TRP A 109 -1.10 7.73 -4.25
C TRP A 109 -1.18 6.25 -3.90
N LEU A 110 -0.18 5.70 -3.18
CA LEU A 110 -0.21 4.31 -2.69
C LEU A 110 -1.41 4.07 -1.77
N PHE A 111 -1.67 4.99 -0.85
CA PHE A 111 -2.82 4.89 0.05
C PHE A 111 -4.14 4.83 -0.72
N THR A 112 -4.36 5.77 -1.64
CA THR A 112 -5.57 5.81 -2.49
C THR A 112 -5.68 4.57 -3.38
N THR A 113 -4.55 4.07 -3.91
CA THR A 113 -4.50 2.83 -4.71
C THR A 113 -4.94 1.63 -3.87
N ALA A 114 -4.51 1.56 -2.61
CA ALA A 114 -4.92 0.49 -1.70
C ALA A 114 -6.41 0.56 -1.38
N GLU A 115 -6.96 1.76 -1.12
CA GLU A 115 -8.41 1.94 -0.92
C GLU A 115 -9.20 1.51 -2.17
N THR A 116 -8.72 1.87 -3.35
CA THR A 116 -9.34 1.47 -4.63
C THR A 116 -9.35 -0.05 -4.78
N LYS A 117 -8.25 -0.72 -4.47
CA LYS A 117 -8.16 -2.19 -4.49
C LYS A 117 -9.12 -2.84 -3.48
N ARG A 118 -9.20 -2.32 -2.27
CA ARG A 118 -10.17 -2.78 -1.26
C ARG A 118 -11.60 -2.69 -1.77
N ASN A 119 -11.96 -1.53 -2.35
CA ASN A 119 -13.30 -1.30 -2.91
C ASN A 119 -13.61 -2.25 -4.08
N ALA A 120 -12.59 -2.58 -4.89
CA ALA A 120 -12.67 -3.58 -5.96
C ALA A 120 -12.63 -5.04 -5.45
N LYS A 121 -12.59 -5.26 -4.12
CA LYS A 121 -12.47 -6.56 -3.45
C LYS A 121 -11.13 -7.28 -3.68
N ASP A 122 -10.12 -6.60 -4.20
CA ASP A 122 -8.72 -7.07 -4.19
C ASP A 122 -8.09 -6.79 -2.82
N ILE A 123 -8.53 -7.54 -1.83
CA ILE A 123 -8.12 -7.36 -0.43
C ILE A 123 -6.62 -7.62 -0.26
N ASN A 124 -6.10 -8.66 -0.89
CA ASN A 124 -4.68 -9.00 -0.81
C ASN A 124 -3.80 -7.94 -1.48
N GLY A 125 -4.22 -7.42 -2.64
CA GLY A 125 -3.55 -6.33 -3.31
C GLY A 125 -3.56 -5.03 -2.49
N SER A 126 -4.68 -4.74 -1.80
CA SER A 126 -4.78 -3.61 -0.88
C SER A 126 -3.76 -3.73 0.27
N ILE A 127 -3.76 -4.86 0.99
CA ILE A 127 -2.82 -5.11 2.10
C ILE A 127 -1.36 -5.02 1.61
N LYS A 128 -1.04 -5.62 0.45
CA LYS A 128 0.32 -5.56 -0.13
C LYS A 128 0.75 -4.11 -0.39
N THR A 129 -0.14 -3.29 -0.94
CA THR A 129 0.12 -1.88 -1.24
C THR A 129 0.33 -1.06 0.03
N LEU A 130 -0.51 -1.25 1.06
CA LEU A 130 -0.38 -0.58 2.35
C LEU A 130 0.91 -0.98 3.08
N ASN A 131 1.25 -2.27 3.09
CA ASN A 131 2.51 -2.74 3.68
C ASN A 131 3.73 -2.14 2.96
N TYR A 132 3.69 -2.02 1.63
CA TYR A 132 4.74 -1.34 0.89
C TYR A 132 4.86 0.13 1.34
N LEU A 133 3.75 0.85 1.44
CA LEU A 133 3.72 2.24 1.91
C LEU A 133 4.36 2.37 3.30
N VAL A 134 3.87 1.59 4.26
CA VAL A 134 4.34 1.66 5.66
C VAL A 134 5.83 1.36 5.76
N ASN A 135 6.31 0.35 5.05
CA ASN A 135 7.72 -0.06 5.10
C ASN A 135 8.65 0.92 4.37
N LYS A 136 8.21 1.49 3.25
CA LYS A 136 9.04 2.38 2.43
C LYS A 136 9.05 3.82 2.93
N PHE A 137 7.93 4.26 3.51
CA PHE A 137 7.71 5.65 3.93
C PHE A 137 7.22 5.75 5.38
N PRO A 138 7.92 5.11 6.35
CA PRO A 138 7.44 5.02 7.75
C PRO A 138 7.33 6.40 8.43
N SER A 139 8.13 7.38 7.98
CA SER A 139 8.11 8.74 8.53
C SER A 139 7.08 9.66 7.86
N HIS A 140 6.36 9.19 6.84
CA HIS A 140 5.33 10.01 6.18
C HIS A 140 4.05 10.03 7.01
N GLU A 141 3.38 11.19 7.07
CA GLU A 141 2.17 11.40 7.88
C GLU A 141 1.02 10.43 7.58
N ILE A 142 1.00 9.84 6.37
CA ILE A 142 -0.02 8.87 5.96
C ILE A 142 0.28 7.45 6.48
N ALA A 143 1.52 7.13 6.90
CA ALA A 143 1.92 5.78 7.29
C ALA A 143 1.10 5.21 8.47
N PRO A 144 0.85 5.93 9.57
CA PRO A 144 0.01 5.42 10.66
C PRO A 144 -1.44 5.20 10.20
N LYS A 145 -1.97 6.02 9.29
CA LYS A 145 -3.29 5.81 8.71
C LYS A 145 -3.33 4.56 7.83
N ALA A 146 -2.27 4.31 7.08
CA ALA A 146 -2.13 3.09 6.27
C ALA A 146 -2.06 1.83 7.16
N GLN A 147 -1.28 1.88 8.26
CA GLN A 147 -1.21 0.78 9.23
C GLN A 147 -2.56 0.53 9.92
N TYR A 148 -3.32 1.59 10.22
CA TYR A 148 -4.68 1.47 10.77
C TYR A 148 -5.63 0.80 9.78
N LEU A 149 -5.58 1.18 8.51
CA LEU A 149 -6.39 0.58 7.47
C LEU A 149 -6.08 -0.93 7.27
N ILE A 150 -4.82 -1.36 7.48
CA ILE A 150 -4.47 -2.79 7.48
C ILE A 150 -5.23 -3.51 8.61
N GLY A 151 -5.26 -2.93 9.81
CA GLY A 151 -6.04 -3.46 10.95
C GLY A 151 -7.53 -3.58 10.62
N ASP A 152 -8.11 -2.53 10.06
CA ASP A 152 -9.51 -2.51 9.64
C ASP A 152 -9.83 -3.57 8.58
N ILE A 153 -8.93 -3.80 7.63
CA ILE A 153 -9.09 -4.83 6.60
C ILE A 153 -9.10 -6.23 7.25
N TYR A 154 -8.15 -6.50 8.15
CA TYR A 154 -8.14 -7.77 8.85
C TYR A 154 -9.38 -7.98 9.70
N MET A 155 -9.85 -6.94 10.39
CA MET A 155 -11.04 -6.98 11.23
C MET A 155 -12.33 -7.20 10.42
N ASN A 156 -12.54 -6.38 9.40
CA ASN A 156 -13.85 -6.26 8.75
C ASN A 156 -13.97 -7.10 7.46
N ASP A 157 -12.89 -7.18 6.65
CA ASP A 157 -12.94 -7.87 5.36
C ASP A 157 -12.50 -9.34 5.48
N GLN A 158 -11.50 -9.64 6.32
CA GLN A 158 -10.97 -10.99 6.50
C GLN A 158 -11.47 -11.68 7.78
N ARG A 159 -12.01 -10.92 8.74
CA ARG A 159 -12.40 -11.40 10.06
C ARG A 159 -11.29 -12.17 10.79
N ASN A 160 -10.06 -11.72 10.59
CA ASN A 160 -8.88 -12.24 11.26
C ASN A 160 -8.49 -11.30 12.40
N PHE A 161 -9.03 -11.58 13.58
CA PHE A 161 -8.95 -10.68 14.72
C PHE A 161 -7.54 -10.63 15.33
N ASP A 162 -6.79 -11.73 15.26
CA ASP A 162 -5.40 -11.76 15.71
C ASP A 162 -4.51 -10.82 14.88
N LEU A 163 -4.62 -10.88 13.55
CA LEU A 163 -3.89 -9.98 12.66
C LEU A 163 -4.39 -8.53 12.75
N ALA A 164 -5.65 -8.31 13.09
CA ALA A 164 -6.18 -6.96 13.36
C ALA A 164 -5.52 -6.38 14.62
N ILE A 165 -5.52 -7.13 15.74
CA ILE A 165 -4.85 -6.74 16.98
C ILE A 165 -3.38 -6.45 16.73
N ASP A 166 -2.66 -7.34 16.05
CA ASP A 166 -1.24 -7.14 15.71
C ASP A 166 -1.01 -5.86 14.89
N SER A 167 -1.91 -5.58 13.95
CA SER A 167 -1.82 -4.39 13.10
C SER A 167 -2.04 -3.10 13.90
N TYR A 168 -3.02 -3.09 14.82
CA TYR A 168 -3.24 -1.95 15.71
C TYR A 168 -2.10 -1.81 16.73
N ARG A 169 -1.55 -2.90 17.23
CA ARG A 169 -0.41 -2.87 18.15
C ARG A 169 0.85 -2.28 17.51
N LYS A 170 1.06 -2.51 16.21
CA LYS A 170 2.14 -1.85 15.45
C LYS A 170 1.98 -0.33 15.43
N ILE A 171 0.76 0.22 15.42
CA ILE A 171 0.57 1.67 15.47
C ILE A 171 1.09 2.23 16.81
N ILE A 172 0.78 1.57 17.91
CA ILE A 172 1.19 1.98 19.25
C ILE A 172 2.72 1.94 19.40
N ASN A 173 3.36 0.95 18.78
CA ASN A 173 4.80 0.73 18.89
C ASN A 173 5.62 1.57 17.91
N ASP A 174 5.17 1.65 16.64
CA ASP A 174 5.96 2.21 15.56
C ASP A 174 5.59 3.67 15.23
N PHE A 175 4.38 4.10 15.65
CA PHE A 175 3.87 5.45 15.38
C PHE A 175 3.34 6.16 16.65
N PRO A 176 4.14 6.21 17.72
CA PRO A 176 3.70 6.87 18.96
C PRO A 176 3.42 8.35 18.74
N GLY A 177 2.34 8.85 19.33
CA GLY A 177 1.88 10.23 19.17
C GLY A 177 1.09 10.50 17.88
N SER A 178 0.88 9.48 17.03
CA SER A 178 0.01 9.62 15.85
C SER A 178 -1.46 9.77 16.25
N LYS A 179 -2.25 10.39 15.38
CA LYS A 179 -3.71 10.50 15.59
C LYS A 179 -4.41 9.14 15.65
N GLN A 180 -3.82 8.11 15.06
CA GLN A 180 -4.35 6.76 15.02
C GLN A 180 -4.06 5.95 16.28
N GLU A 181 -3.10 6.36 17.08
CA GLU A 181 -2.66 5.61 18.25
C GLU A 181 -3.77 5.40 19.30
N PRO A 182 -4.52 6.44 19.74
CA PRO A 182 -5.64 6.22 20.66
C PRO A 182 -6.74 5.34 20.07
N HIS A 183 -7.05 5.51 18.79
CA HIS A 183 -8.04 4.68 18.11
C HIS A 183 -7.60 3.21 18.03
N ALA A 184 -6.31 2.96 17.76
CA ALA A 184 -5.76 1.61 17.73
C ALA A 184 -5.84 0.95 19.12
N GLN A 185 -5.49 1.67 20.18
CA GLN A 185 -5.60 1.19 21.55
C GLN A 185 -7.05 0.81 21.91
N PHE A 186 -8.01 1.66 21.53
CA PHE A 186 -9.44 1.39 21.71
C PHE A 186 -9.87 0.14 20.93
N MET A 187 -9.48 0.01 19.67
CA MET A 187 -9.85 -1.12 18.82
C MET A 187 -9.36 -2.47 19.34
N ILE A 188 -8.17 -2.51 19.95
CA ILE A 188 -7.67 -3.73 20.59
C ILE A 188 -8.59 -4.14 21.75
N GLY A 189 -8.90 -3.20 22.64
CA GLY A 189 -9.85 -3.44 23.74
C GLY A 189 -11.22 -3.91 23.23
N TYR A 190 -11.75 -3.25 22.19
CA TYR A 190 -13.02 -3.58 21.58
C TYR A 190 -13.04 -5.02 20.99
N ILE A 191 -11.98 -5.43 20.32
CA ILE A 191 -11.87 -6.79 19.77
C ILE A 191 -11.91 -7.82 20.90
N TYR A 192 -11.13 -7.61 21.97
CA TYR A 192 -11.16 -8.52 23.12
C TYR A 192 -12.54 -8.56 23.79
N ALA A 193 -13.16 -7.40 24.03
CA ALA A 193 -14.44 -7.32 24.75
C ALA A 193 -15.60 -7.91 23.95
N ASN A 194 -15.73 -7.52 22.68
CA ASN A 194 -16.98 -7.68 21.93
C ASN A 194 -16.90 -8.78 20.85
N ILE A 195 -15.72 -9.31 20.57
CA ILE A 195 -15.54 -10.31 19.51
C ILE A 195 -14.95 -11.61 20.06
N LEU A 196 -13.92 -11.50 20.93
CA LEU A 196 -13.25 -12.66 21.49
C LEU A 196 -13.81 -13.09 22.85
N ASP A 197 -14.70 -12.30 23.43
CA ASP A 197 -15.29 -12.51 24.78
C ASP A 197 -14.20 -12.65 25.87
N ASP A 198 -13.08 -11.94 25.69
CA ASP A 198 -11.92 -11.92 26.58
C ASP A 198 -11.95 -10.65 27.44
N SER A 199 -12.79 -10.71 28.47
CA SER A 199 -12.99 -9.59 29.39
C SER A 199 -11.71 -9.18 30.14
N GLU A 200 -10.79 -10.11 30.40
CA GLU A 200 -9.55 -9.84 31.12
C GLU A 200 -8.62 -8.96 30.27
N ASN A 201 -8.31 -9.38 29.05
CA ASN A 201 -7.49 -8.60 28.14
C ASN A 201 -8.14 -7.28 27.74
N ALA A 202 -9.45 -7.27 27.56
CA ALA A 202 -10.20 -6.04 27.28
C ALA A 202 -10.05 -4.99 28.39
N GLN A 203 -10.18 -5.41 29.67
CA GLN A 203 -9.97 -4.51 30.81
C GLN A 203 -8.54 -3.95 30.84
N VAL A 204 -7.54 -4.78 30.56
CA VAL A 204 -6.16 -4.32 30.47
C VAL A 204 -5.99 -3.22 29.43
N GLU A 205 -6.47 -3.45 28.21
CA GLU A 205 -6.31 -2.50 27.08
C GLU A 205 -7.08 -1.20 27.31
N TYR A 206 -8.31 -1.27 27.84
CA TYR A 206 -9.09 -0.09 28.17
C TYR A 206 -8.49 0.72 29.33
N ASN A 207 -7.93 0.07 30.35
CA ASN A 207 -7.25 0.78 31.43
C ASN A 207 -5.96 1.45 30.94
N LEU A 208 -5.21 0.81 30.03
CA LEU A 208 -4.06 1.44 29.37
C LEU A 208 -4.49 2.66 28.55
N PHE A 209 -5.64 2.58 27.87
CA PHE A 209 -6.21 3.72 27.17
C PHE A 209 -6.47 4.89 28.12
N LEU A 210 -7.20 4.64 29.21
CA LEU A 210 -7.56 5.71 30.17
C LEU A 210 -6.33 6.33 30.84
N GLN A 211 -5.29 5.54 31.08
CA GLN A 211 -4.03 6.03 31.64
C GLN A 211 -3.29 6.94 30.66
N LYS A 212 -3.26 6.57 29.38
CA LYS A 212 -2.45 7.26 28.38
C LYS A 212 -3.20 8.42 27.72
N TYR A 213 -4.52 8.33 27.59
CA TYR A 213 -5.36 9.29 26.87
C TYR A 213 -6.58 9.75 27.69
N PRO A 214 -6.37 10.32 28.91
CA PRO A 214 -7.49 10.62 29.83
C PRO A 214 -8.48 11.64 29.28
N ASP A 215 -8.04 12.54 28.40
CA ASP A 215 -8.83 13.64 27.84
C ASP A 215 -9.22 13.40 26.36
N HIS A 216 -9.05 12.19 25.85
CA HIS A 216 -9.38 11.87 24.44
C HIS A 216 -10.89 11.74 24.26
N GLU A 217 -11.40 12.05 23.08
CA GLU A 217 -12.83 11.97 22.72
C GLU A 217 -13.44 10.58 22.92
N LEU A 218 -12.66 9.50 22.84
CA LEU A 218 -13.10 8.13 23.11
C LEU A 218 -13.14 7.76 24.58
N THR A 219 -12.66 8.60 25.49
CA THR A 219 -12.65 8.31 26.94
C THR A 219 -14.01 7.97 27.53
N PRO A 220 -15.12 8.67 27.17
CA PRO A 220 -16.45 8.28 27.63
C PRO A 220 -16.86 6.90 27.13
N SER A 221 -16.54 6.54 25.88
CA SER A 221 -16.83 5.23 25.31
C SER A 221 -16.04 4.12 26.02
N VAL A 222 -14.75 4.34 26.29
CA VAL A 222 -13.93 3.37 27.03
C VAL A 222 -14.46 3.14 28.45
N LYS A 223 -14.87 4.19 29.15
CA LYS A 223 -15.48 4.06 30.48
C LYS A 223 -16.78 3.27 30.43
N PHE A 224 -17.60 3.54 29.42
CA PHE A 224 -18.84 2.78 29.22
C PHE A 224 -18.53 1.29 28.98
N GLU A 225 -17.60 0.95 28.10
CA GLU A 225 -17.20 -0.44 27.86
C GLU A 225 -16.71 -1.12 29.16
N LEU A 226 -15.89 -0.46 29.95
CA LEU A 226 -15.40 -1.00 31.24
C LEU A 226 -16.52 -1.23 32.25
N ASP A 227 -17.52 -0.35 32.29
CA ASP A 227 -18.66 -0.48 33.22
C ASP A 227 -19.55 -1.68 32.89
N PHE A 228 -19.56 -2.13 31.63
CA PHE A 228 -20.47 -3.17 31.15
C PHE A 228 -19.76 -4.46 30.70
N ILE A 229 -18.44 -4.48 30.70
CA ILE A 229 -17.65 -5.65 30.28
C ILE A 229 -18.05 -6.89 31.11
N GLY A 230 -18.36 -7.99 30.43
CA GLY A 230 -18.78 -9.25 31.06
C GLY A 230 -20.19 -9.24 31.69
N LYS A 231 -21.01 -8.18 31.47
CA LYS A 231 -22.40 -8.12 31.91
C LYS A 231 -23.36 -8.54 30.79
N ASP A 232 -24.44 -9.22 31.15
CA ASP A 232 -25.52 -9.50 30.19
C ASP A 232 -26.18 -8.18 29.75
N ILE A 233 -26.60 -8.09 28.48
CA ILE A 233 -27.28 -6.91 27.94
C ILE A 233 -28.55 -6.54 28.74
N ASN A 234 -29.22 -7.53 29.34
CA ASN A 234 -30.38 -7.33 30.18
C ASN A 234 -30.04 -6.71 31.53
N ASP A 235 -28.80 -6.73 31.96
CA ASP A 235 -28.31 -6.13 33.20
C ASP A 235 -27.92 -4.66 33.00
N ILE A 236 -27.94 -4.16 31.76
CA ILE A 236 -27.56 -2.79 31.40
C ILE A 236 -28.82 -1.89 31.45
N PRO A 237 -28.98 -1.03 32.47
CA PRO A 237 -30.22 -0.25 32.67
C PRO A 237 -30.59 0.64 31.48
N GLN A 238 -29.55 1.18 30.79
CA GLN A 238 -29.69 2.06 29.63
C GLN A 238 -30.22 1.35 28.38
N LEU A 239 -30.09 0.02 28.30
CA LEU A 239 -30.49 -0.78 27.13
C LEU A 239 -31.78 -1.57 27.35
N LYS A 240 -32.32 -1.57 28.56
CA LYS A 240 -33.59 -2.29 28.90
C LYS A 240 -34.79 -1.90 28.02
N HIS A 241 -34.77 -0.71 27.42
CA HIS A 241 -35.83 -0.24 26.53
C HIS A 241 -35.75 -0.77 25.10
N ILE A 242 -34.66 -1.45 24.74
CA ILE A 242 -34.45 -1.99 23.39
C ILE A 242 -34.87 -3.46 23.30
N THR A 243 -34.93 -4.14 24.45
CA THR A 243 -35.23 -5.58 24.54
C THR A 243 -36.66 -5.88 25.04
N SER A 244 -37.48 -4.85 25.31
CA SER A 244 -38.87 -4.91 25.64
C SER A 244 -39.73 -4.42 24.45
#